data_85953e6e2855dc11fc762cd5178cb44b
#
_entry.id   85953e6e2855dc11fc762cd5178cb44b
#
_cell.length_a   1.000
_cell.length_b   1.000
_cell.length_c   1.000
_cell.angle_alpha   90.00
_cell.angle_beta   90.00
_cell.angle_gamma   90.00
#
_symmetry.space_group_name_H-M   'P 1'
#
loop_
_entity.id
_entity.type
_entity.pdbx_description
1 polymer ?
#
loop_
_entity_poly.entity_id
_entity_poly.type
_entity_poly.pdbx_seq_one_letter_code
_entity_poly.pdbx_strand_id
1 'polypeptide(L)'
;MSQQPRVRIQEADFDVGQELATLRAADHRVGAVCSFVGTVRDTALVPVQSMELEHYPGMTEKAIETMIDEAQRRFDIYGARVIHRVGVLQPGDQIV
;
A
#
# COMPACT_ATOMS: atom_id res chain seq x y z
N MET A 1 9.19 18.84 10.59
CA MET A 1 8.13 18.18 9.82
C MET A 1 8.17 16.69 10.04
N SER A 2 7.07 16.14 10.47
CA SER A 2 6.98 14.69 10.60
C SER A 2 6.81 14.09 9.20
N GLN A 3 7.66 13.15 8.87
CA GLN A 3 7.47 12.36 7.67
C GLN A 3 6.40 11.31 7.93
N GLN A 4 5.54 11.09 6.96
CA GLN A 4 4.59 10.01 7.05
C GLN A 4 5.31 8.67 6.92
N PRO A 5 4.89 7.63 7.65
CA PRO A 5 5.51 6.32 7.53
C PRO A 5 5.39 5.79 6.11
N ARG A 6 6.43 5.14 5.63
CA ARG A 6 6.44 4.52 4.30
C ARG A 6 5.47 3.35 4.22
N VAL A 7 5.27 2.66 5.32
CA VAL A 7 4.40 1.48 5.38
C VAL A 7 3.32 1.70 6.42
N ARG A 8 2.08 1.44 6.04
CA ARG A 8 0.95 1.49 6.94
C ARG A 8 0.10 0.24 6.77
N ILE A 9 -0.16 -0.44 7.87
CA ILE A 9 -1.08 -1.57 7.92
C ILE A 9 -2.32 -1.09 8.67
N GLN A 10 -3.49 -1.16 8.04
CA GLN A 10 -4.70 -0.56 8.61
C GLN A 10 -5.95 -1.30 8.16
N GLU A 11 -7.03 -1.15 8.90
CA GLU A 11 -8.33 -1.66 8.49
C GLU A 11 -9.06 -0.68 7.58
N ALA A 12 -8.86 0.62 7.80
CA ALA A 12 -9.53 1.67 7.06
C ALA A 12 -9.09 1.70 5.60
N ASP A 13 -9.99 2.13 4.74
CA ASP A 13 -9.71 2.37 3.33
C ASP A 13 -8.76 3.57 3.16
N PHE A 14 -8.30 3.79 1.94
CA PHE A 14 -7.39 4.89 1.62
C PHE A 14 -7.74 5.46 0.25
N ASP A 15 -7.35 6.71 0.03
CA ASP A 15 -7.57 7.43 -1.21
C ASP A 15 -6.28 7.40 -2.04
N VAL A 16 -6.30 6.67 -3.15
CA VAL A 16 -5.12 6.49 -4.01
C VAL A 16 -4.64 7.83 -4.56
N GLY A 17 -5.57 8.65 -5.04
CA GLY A 17 -5.20 9.95 -5.61
C GLY A 17 -4.50 10.85 -4.60
N GLN A 18 -4.99 10.87 -3.39
CA GLN A 18 -4.37 11.67 -2.33
C GLN A 18 -3.00 11.14 -1.93
N GLU A 19 -2.84 9.83 -1.88
CA GLU A 19 -1.54 9.22 -1.57
C GLU A 19 -0.51 9.56 -2.66
N LEU A 20 -0.91 9.52 -3.93
CA LEU A 20 -0.04 9.91 -5.04
C LEU A 20 0.35 11.39 -4.96
N ALA A 21 -0.61 12.26 -4.63
CA ALA A 21 -0.33 13.68 -4.49
C ALA A 21 0.65 13.95 -3.34
N THR A 22 0.52 13.23 -2.24
CA THR A 22 1.42 13.35 -1.09
C THR A 22 2.85 12.95 -1.46
N LEU A 23 3.02 11.88 -2.21
CA LEU A 23 4.35 11.45 -2.67
C LEU A 23 5.01 12.50 -3.56
N ARG A 24 4.25 13.08 -4.49
CA ARG A 24 4.78 14.12 -5.38
C ARG A 24 5.18 15.38 -4.63
N ALA A 25 4.40 15.73 -3.63
CA ALA A 25 4.66 16.95 -2.85
C ALA A 25 5.85 16.81 -1.91
N ALA A 26 6.16 15.58 -1.50
CA ALA A 26 7.21 15.33 -0.51
C ALA A 26 8.62 15.56 -1.06
N ASP A 27 8.83 15.39 -2.36
CA ASP A 27 10.16 15.54 -2.95
C ASP A 27 10.03 16.01 -4.40
N HIS A 28 10.52 17.20 -4.68
CA HIS A 28 10.42 17.81 -6.00
C HIS A 28 11.33 17.18 -7.05
N ARG A 29 12.19 16.24 -6.67
CA ARG A 29 13.00 15.47 -7.63
C ARG A 29 12.18 14.39 -8.31
N VAL A 30 10.95 14.11 -7.82
CA VAL A 30 10.09 13.09 -8.40
C VAL A 30 9.63 13.53 -9.77
N GLY A 31 10.04 12.80 -10.79
CA GLY A 31 9.65 13.06 -12.18
C GLY A 31 8.49 12.18 -12.65
N ALA A 32 8.26 11.07 -11.98
CA ALA A 32 7.19 10.13 -12.34
C ALA A 32 6.78 9.34 -11.11
N VAL A 33 5.51 8.95 -11.06
CA VAL A 33 4.98 8.10 -9.99
C VAL A 33 4.31 6.89 -10.64
N CYS A 34 4.60 5.71 -10.11
CA CYS A 34 3.97 4.48 -10.52
C CYS A 34 3.15 3.94 -9.35
N SER A 35 1.93 3.53 -9.61
CA SER A 35 1.05 3.01 -8.57
C SER A 35 0.59 1.59 -8.90
N PHE A 36 0.31 0.83 -7.85
CA PHE A 36 -0.29 -0.48 -7.94
C PHE A 36 -1.42 -0.55 -6.92
N VAL A 37 -2.60 -0.99 -7.36
CA VAL A 37 -3.76 -1.16 -6.48
C VAL A 37 -4.29 -2.57 -6.65
N GLY A 38 -4.39 -3.30 -5.54
CA GLY A 38 -5.02 -4.61 -5.51
C GLY A 38 -6.37 -4.53 -4.83
N THR A 39 -7.33 -5.27 -5.34
CA THR A 39 -8.69 -5.28 -4.78
C THR A 39 -9.15 -6.71 -4.56
N VAL A 40 -10.16 -6.86 -3.69
CA VAL A 40 -10.81 -8.16 -3.49
C VAL A 40 -11.59 -8.49 -4.75
N ARG A 41 -11.20 -9.58 -5.42
CA ARG A 41 -11.81 -9.97 -6.67
C ARG A 41 -12.99 -10.91 -6.41
N ASP A 42 -14.12 -10.63 -7.06
CA ASP A 42 -15.24 -11.54 -7.11
C ASP A 42 -15.15 -12.37 -8.39
N THR A 43 -15.39 -13.68 -8.27
CA THR A 43 -15.39 -14.56 -9.42
C THR A 43 -16.80 -15.10 -9.65
N ALA A 44 -17.19 -15.23 -10.93
CA ALA A 44 -18.52 -15.70 -11.29
C ALA A 44 -18.76 -17.16 -10.87
N LEU A 45 -17.68 -17.98 -10.80
CA LEU A 45 -17.80 -19.41 -10.48
C LEU A 45 -17.93 -19.65 -8.98
N VAL A 46 -17.22 -18.87 -8.17
CA VAL A 46 -17.26 -18.97 -6.71
C VAL A 46 -17.33 -17.54 -6.16
N PRO A 47 -18.55 -17.02 -5.96
CA PRO A 47 -18.67 -15.65 -5.44
C PRO A 47 -18.03 -15.52 -4.07
N VAL A 48 -17.19 -14.50 -3.90
CA VAL A 48 -16.57 -14.18 -2.65
C VAL A 48 -17.47 -13.20 -1.92
N GLN A 49 -17.97 -13.61 -0.73
CA GLN A 49 -18.79 -12.72 0.09
C GLN A 49 -17.94 -11.75 0.89
N SER A 50 -16.80 -12.24 1.39
CA SER A 50 -15.85 -11.43 2.13
C SER A 50 -14.51 -12.15 2.19
N MET A 51 -13.45 -11.38 2.43
CA MET A 51 -12.12 -11.91 2.66
C MET A 51 -11.59 -11.31 3.96
N GLU A 52 -11.01 -12.14 4.80
CA GLU A 52 -10.38 -11.66 6.02
C GLU A 52 -8.87 -11.78 5.87
N LEU A 53 -8.18 -10.66 6.09
CA LEU A 53 -6.74 -10.58 6.01
C LEU A 53 -6.16 -10.38 7.39
N GLU A 54 -5.16 -11.20 7.73
CA GLU A 54 -4.45 -11.10 8.99
C GLU A 54 -3.05 -10.56 8.75
N HIS A 55 -2.47 -9.98 9.78
CA HIS A 55 -1.08 -9.59 9.74
C HIS A 55 -0.43 -9.82 11.10
N TYR A 56 0.89 -9.89 11.10
CA TYR A 56 1.67 -10.01 12.34
C TYR A 56 2.25 -8.63 12.65
N PRO A 57 1.76 -7.94 13.69
CA PRO A 57 2.20 -6.58 14.00
C PRO A 57 3.71 -6.48 14.13
N GLY A 58 4.28 -5.47 13.48
CA GLY A 58 5.72 -5.23 13.45
C GLY A 58 6.45 -6.06 12.43
N MET A 59 6.10 -7.32 12.23
CA MET A 59 6.80 -8.19 11.28
C MET A 59 6.41 -7.88 9.84
N THR A 60 5.12 -7.67 9.59
CA THR A 60 4.63 -7.33 8.24
C THR A 60 5.19 -6.00 7.78
N GLU A 61 5.15 -4.99 8.64
CA GLU A 61 5.70 -3.68 8.32
C GLU A 61 7.20 -3.77 8.04
N LYS A 62 7.93 -4.52 8.86
CA LYS A 62 9.38 -4.67 8.69
C LYS A 62 9.72 -5.37 7.37
N ALA A 63 8.96 -6.39 7.00
CA ALA A 63 9.18 -7.10 5.74
C ALA A 63 8.98 -6.16 4.53
N ILE A 64 7.94 -5.35 4.55
CA ILE A 64 7.67 -4.39 3.48
C ILE A 64 8.73 -3.30 3.46
N GLU A 65 9.13 -2.79 4.63
CA GLU A 65 10.20 -1.79 4.74
C GLU A 65 11.49 -2.33 4.12
N THR A 66 11.83 -3.59 4.37
CA THR A 66 13.01 -4.22 3.80
C THR A 66 12.93 -4.28 2.27
N MET A 67 11.75 -4.55 1.73
CA MET A 67 11.55 -4.54 0.28
C MET A 67 11.73 -3.14 -0.32
N ILE A 68 11.22 -2.12 0.37
CA ILE A 68 11.41 -0.74 -0.07
C ILE A 68 12.89 -0.37 -0.05
N ASP A 69 13.60 -0.71 1.03
CA ASP A 69 15.04 -0.45 1.14
C ASP A 69 15.81 -1.12 0.00
N GLU A 70 15.45 -2.35 -0.34
CA GLU A 70 16.09 -3.06 -1.45
C GLU A 70 15.82 -2.39 -2.78
N ALA A 71 14.60 -1.93 -3.01
CA ALA A 71 14.25 -1.21 -4.24
C ALA A 71 15.04 0.11 -4.35
N GLN A 72 15.14 0.84 -3.23
CA GLN A 72 15.89 2.09 -3.21
C GLN A 72 17.40 1.89 -3.40
N ARG A 73 17.89 0.73 -3.02
CA ARG A 73 19.30 0.37 -3.25
C ARG A 73 19.57 0.07 -4.72
N ARG A 74 18.57 -0.49 -5.42
CA ARG A 74 18.73 -0.87 -6.84
C ARG A 74 18.40 0.23 -7.81
N PHE A 75 17.48 1.12 -7.46
CA PHE A 75 16.93 2.12 -8.37
C PHE A 75 16.92 3.48 -7.70
N ASP A 76 16.93 4.53 -8.51
CA ASP A 76 16.83 5.91 -8.02
C ASP A 76 15.39 6.23 -7.65
N ILE A 77 14.94 5.73 -6.52
CA ILE A 77 13.59 5.94 -6.01
C ILE A 77 13.65 6.99 -4.90
N TYR A 78 12.92 8.09 -5.06
CA TYR A 78 12.92 9.21 -4.12
C TYR A 78 11.82 9.13 -3.07
N GLY A 79 10.90 8.20 -3.22
CA GLY A 79 9.85 7.98 -2.24
C GLY A 79 9.08 6.73 -2.55
N ALA A 80 8.55 6.10 -1.52
CA ALA A 80 7.72 4.92 -1.65
C ALA A 80 6.70 4.93 -0.52
N ARG A 81 5.52 4.41 -0.80
CA ARG A 81 4.46 4.29 0.18
C ARG A 81 3.66 3.04 -0.09
N VAL A 82 3.49 2.23 0.94
CA VAL A 82 2.71 0.99 0.87
C VAL A 82 1.66 1.05 1.97
N ILE A 83 0.41 0.91 1.58
CA ILE A 83 -0.70 0.79 2.52
C ILE A 83 -1.35 -0.55 2.27
N HIS A 84 -1.40 -1.40 3.28
CA HIS A 84 -2.02 -2.71 3.19
C HIS A 84 -3.15 -2.79 4.21
N ARG A 85 -4.34 -3.12 3.73
CA ARG A 85 -5.50 -3.29 4.61
C ARG A 85 -5.52 -4.70 5.18
N VAL A 86 -6.07 -4.80 6.36
CA VAL A 86 -6.28 -6.06 7.07
C VAL A 86 -7.71 -6.09 7.60
N GLY A 87 -8.12 -7.21 8.18
CA GLY A 87 -9.48 -7.37 8.67
C GLY A 87 -10.40 -7.89 7.58
N VAL A 88 -11.70 -7.68 7.75
CA VAL A 88 -12.72 -8.21 6.86
C VAL A 88 -12.96 -7.24 5.72
N LEU A 89 -12.77 -7.71 4.48
CA LEU A 89 -12.94 -6.91 3.27
C LEU A 89 -14.01 -7.55 2.38
N GLN A 90 -14.76 -6.69 1.69
CA GLN A 90 -15.81 -7.11 0.79
C GLN A 90 -15.30 -7.11 -0.66
N PRO A 91 -15.95 -7.84 -1.58
CA PRO A 91 -15.58 -7.78 -2.99
C PRO A 91 -15.59 -6.34 -3.50
N GLY A 92 -14.55 -5.99 -4.22
CA GLY A 92 -14.35 -4.63 -4.72
C GLY A 92 -13.57 -3.71 -3.81
N ASP A 93 -13.40 -4.08 -2.55
CA ASP A 93 -12.62 -3.27 -1.62
C ASP A 93 -11.13 -3.27 -2.01
N GLN A 94 -10.47 -2.16 -1.77
CA GLN A 94 -9.02 -2.08 -1.94
C GLN A 94 -8.31 -2.89 -0.86
N ILE A 95 -7.29 -3.62 -1.25
CA ILE A 95 -6.44 -4.37 -0.32
C ILE A 95 -5.13 -3.62 -0.09
N VAL A 96 -4.53 -3.17 -1.16
CA VAL A 96 -3.22 -2.53 -1.12
C VAL A 96 -3.14 -1.47 -2.19
#